data_5e6f9bfe2063219e9653774c62b59a0b
#
_entry.id   5e6f9bfe2063219e9653774c62b59a0b
#
_cell.length_a   1.000
_cell.length_b   1.000
_cell.length_c   1.000
_cell.angle_alpha   90.00
_cell.angle_beta   90.00
_cell.angle_gamma   90.00
#
_symmetry.space_group_name_H-M   'P 1'
#
loop_
_entity.id
_entity.type
_entity.pdbx_description
1 polymer ?
#
loop_
_entity_poly.entity_id
_entity_poly.type
_entity_poly.pdbx_seq_one_letter_code
_entity_poly.pdbx_strand_id
1 'polypeptide(L)'
;MNAPESPLVAPQLTQTSPSGIDVPVRVGADAVDPSRIGAPGEFPFTRGIFPDGYRGRLWTIRQYSGFGTAEESNERYRFLLDQGQTGLSVALDLPTQCGYDPIDPMARPEIGKVGVSLSNLSEAEILFKGIDLAAISTSFTINGTAAIVYAMYLAVADKLGVPRAKLTGTIQNDILKEYVARGTWIFPVRPSMRLIADTILFSNDATPRFNPISIAGAHVRDAGATAAEEMAYTLANGLAYVDDLKRRGGDIEKFAKRLSFFFYVHMDFFDEVAKLRAGRRLWARLMKERYAVADPKAQHFRFGVVCGGSSLVAAQPYNNIVRVAVETMAAVMGGAQSIFTCAFDEAFQIPTEFSAEIAVRTQQMIAYESGIARTVDPLGGSYFVEQHTDRMEASIEGIMREIDEYGGVVKAIEDGWLQARLAERALERKMRIDTGETVIVGQNHFRREDQKNEVGEVFRLDPNAANRVLEKYQRIRDTRDAAAVAKNLARLGKAAADERENLMPYLIDCCHAYATVGEMVATLKEQWGEFQEPVGL
;
A
#
# COMPACT_ATOMS: atom_id res chain seq x y z
N MET A 1 31.87 -31.31 27.40
CA MET A 1 31.96 -30.09 28.21
C MET A 1 32.19 -28.96 27.23
N ASN A 2 31.12 -28.29 26.82
CA ASN A 2 31.23 -27.12 25.97
C ASN A 2 31.58 -25.93 26.87
N ALA A 3 32.59 -25.16 26.46
CA ALA A 3 33.01 -23.96 27.16
C ALA A 3 31.81 -23.03 27.30
N PRO A 4 31.63 -22.32 28.45
CA PRO A 4 30.57 -21.35 28.59
C PRO A 4 30.81 -20.26 27.53
N GLU A 5 29.76 -19.95 26.77
CA GLU A 5 29.77 -18.81 25.86
C GLU A 5 30.22 -17.56 26.63
N SER A 6 31.07 -16.80 25.99
CA SER A 6 31.61 -15.54 26.48
C SER A 6 30.43 -14.65 26.99
N PRO A 7 30.62 -13.91 28.10
CA PRO A 7 29.58 -13.04 28.62
C PRO A 7 29.08 -12.14 27.49
N LEU A 8 27.75 -12.05 27.35
CA LEU A 8 27.05 -11.26 26.35
C LEU A 8 27.66 -9.85 26.23
N VAL A 9 28.62 -9.70 25.31
CA VAL A 9 29.09 -8.37 24.96
C VAL A 9 27.91 -7.69 24.25
N ALA A 10 27.40 -6.64 24.87
CA ALA A 10 26.33 -5.86 24.27
C ALA A 10 26.79 -5.37 22.87
N PRO A 11 26.01 -5.59 21.82
CA PRO A 11 26.39 -5.12 20.50
C PRO A 11 26.59 -3.61 20.53
N GLN A 12 27.61 -3.12 19.82
CA GLN A 12 27.84 -1.69 19.69
C GLN A 12 26.72 -1.09 18.83
N LEU A 13 26.16 0.04 19.29
CA LEU A 13 25.20 0.78 18.51
C LEU A 13 25.90 1.42 17.31
N THR A 14 25.31 1.28 16.14
CA THR A 14 25.79 1.93 14.92
C THR A 14 25.68 3.44 15.02
N GLN A 15 26.60 4.17 14.40
CA GLN A 15 26.58 5.62 14.34
C GLN A 15 25.83 6.16 13.13
N THR A 16 25.34 5.27 12.27
CA THR A 16 24.55 5.58 11.08
C THR A 16 23.16 4.93 11.17
N SER A 17 22.15 5.62 10.68
CA SER A 17 20.80 5.05 10.54
C SER A 17 20.75 3.98 9.43
N PRO A 18 19.68 3.18 9.33
CA PRO A 18 19.48 2.25 8.21
C PRO A 18 19.48 2.92 6.83
N SER A 19 19.16 4.22 6.76
CA SER A 19 19.24 5.04 5.54
C SER A 19 20.65 5.58 5.25
N GLY A 20 21.68 5.15 6.00
CA GLY A 20 23.05 5.61 5.84
C GLY A 20 23.31 7.04 6.32
N ILE A 21 22.39 7.62 7.10
CA ILE A 21 22.49 8.98 7.63
C ILE A 21 23.26 8.94 8.96
N ASP A 22 24.30 9.76 9.09
CA ASP A 22 25.06 9.88 10.33
C ASP A 22 24.19 10.38 11.48
N VAL A 23 24.25 9.67 12.62
CA VAL A 23 23.52 10.00 13.84
C VAL A 23 24.51 10.58 14.86
N PRO A 24 24.55 11.89 15.05
CA PRO A 24 25.46 12.53 15.99
C PRO A 24 25.04 12.27 17.44
N VAL A 25 26.02 12.11 18.33
CA VAL A 25 25.76 11.92 19.77
C VAL A 25 25.03 13.12 20.38
N ARG A 26 25.29 14.32 19.87
CA ARG A 26 24.66 15.58 20.34
C ARG A 26 24.40 16.48 19.15
N VAL A 27 23.25 17.17 19.20
CA VAL A 27 22.87 18.22 18.26
C VAL A 27 22.57 19.49 19.04
N GLY A 28 23.18 20.60 18.67
CA GLY A 28 22.96 21.92 19.26
C GLY A 28 21.94 22.73 18.48
N ALA A 29 21.54 23.88 19.03
CA ALA A 29 20.59 24.79 18.41
C ALA A 29 21.10 25.38 17.07
N ASP A 30 22.41 25.50 16.92
CA ASP A 30 23.10 25.99 15.72
C ASP A 30 22.94 25.07 14.48
N ALA A 31 22.58 23.82 14.71
CA ALA A 31 22.32 22.85 13.64
C ALA A 31 20.91 22.90 13.04
N VAL A 32 20.04 23.79 13.53
CA VAL A 32 18.62 23.88 13.14
C VAL A 32 18.28 25.28 12.68
N ASP A 33 17.64 25.38 11.52
CA ASP A 33 17.03 26.62 11.03
C ASP A 33 15.58 26.71 11.52
N PRO A 34 15.26 27.61 12.48
CA PRO A 34 13.90 27.75 13.00
C PRO A 34 12.86 28.09 11.93
N SER A 35 13.27 28.78 10.85
CA SER A 35 12.37 29.15 9.75
C SER A 35 11.83 27.95 8.97
N ARG A 36 12.52 26.81 9.02
CA ARG A 36 12.14 25.56 8.36
C ARG A 36 11.17 24.70 9.19
N ILE A 37 11.02 24.97 10.48
CA ILE A 37 10.16 24.19 11.38
C ILE A 37 8.68 24.46 11.05
N GLY A 38 8.28 25.73 10.94
CA GLY A 38 6.91 26.16 10.63
C GLY A 38 5.89 25.83 11.73
N ALA A 39 4.61 25.99 11.43
CA ALA A 39 3.50 25.65 12.30
C ALA A 39 2.72 24.42 11.79
N PRO A 40 2.05 23.66 12.68
CA PRO A 40 1.16 22.58 12.25
C PRO A 40 0.04 23.08 11.34
N GLY A 41 -0.24 22.36 10.26
CA GLY A 41 -1.28 22.73 9.28
C GLY A 41 -0.88 23.82 8.28
N GLU A 42 0.32 24.36 8.37
CA GLU A 42 0.82 25.39 7.46
C GLU A 42 1.89 24.84 6.51
N PHE A 43 1.95 25.42 5.29
CA PHE A 43 2.98 25.08 4.31
C PHE A 43 4.40 25.27 4.89
N PRO A 44 5.33 24.37 4.68
CA PRO A 44 5.29 23.14 3.87
C PRO A 44 4.79 21.88 4.59
N PHE A 45 4.02 22.00 5.65
CA PHE A 45 3.37 20.94 6.41
C PHE A 45 4.32 19.96 7.13
N THR A 46 5.54 20.37 7.43
CA THR A 46 6.54 19.53 8.13
C THR A 46 5.96 18.94 9.42
N ARG A 47 5.19 19.74 10.16
CA ARG A 47 4.59 19.38 11.45
C ARG A 47 3.19 18.78 11.38
N GLY A 48 2.72 18.42 10.18
CA GLY A 48 1.40 17.82 9.96
C GLY A 48 0.51 18.66 9.05
N ILE A 49 -0.45 17.99 8.38
CA ILE A 49 -1.38 18.62 7.43
C ILE A 49 -2.61 19.25 8.10
N PHE A 50 -2.82 19.01 9.40
CA PHE A 50 -3.92 19.57 10.18
C PHE A 50 -3.40 20.37 11.38
N PRO A 51 -3.94 21.56 11.65
CA PRO A 51 -3.48 22.41 12.77
C PRO A 51 -3.73 21.77 14.14
N ASP A 52 -4.82 21.01 14.26
CA ASP A 52 -5.23 20.36 15.52
C ASP A 52 -4.71 18.93 15.66
N GLY A 53 -4.05 18.39 14.62
CA GLY A 53 -3.54 17.03 14.60
C GLY A 53 -4.58 15.99 15.05
N TYR A 54 -4.18 15.09 15.92
CA TYR A 54 -5.06 14.03 16.44
C TYR A 54 -6.08 14.51 17.48
N ARG A 55 -5.96 15.72 18.00
CA ARG A 55 -6.99 16.33 18.86
C ARG A 55 -8.26 16.63 18.06
N GLY A 56 -8.12 17.00 16.78
CA GLY A 56 -9.26 17.20 15.90
C GLY A 56 -9.87 15.86 15.44
N ARG A 57 -9.00 14.92 15.07
CA ARG A 57 -9.40 13.58 14.65
C ARG A 57 -8.24 12.59 14.80
N LEU A 58 -8.47 11.50 15.52
CA LEU A 58 -7.54 10.37 15.58
C LEU A 58 -7.34 9.76 14.19
N TRP A 59 -6.22 9.04 14.03
CA TRP A 59 -6.00 8.24 12.84
C TRP A 59 -7.06 7.16 12.68
N THR A 60 -7.30 6.75 11.45
CA THR A 60 -8.20 5.62 11.18
C THR A 60 -7.46 4.31 11.49
N ILE A 61 -8.02 3.52 12.40
CA ILE A 61 -7.57 2.15 12.67
C ILE A 61 -8.12 1.28 11.54
N ARG A 62 -7.23 0.57 10.85
CA ARG A 62 -7.59 -0.33 9.76
C ARG A 62 -7.20 -1.76 10.07
N GLN A 63 -8.02 -2.69 9.57
CA GLN A 63 -7.69 -4.11 9.52
C GLN A 63 -7.95 -4.64 8.12
N TYR A 64 -7.05 -5.48 7.63
CA TYR A 64 -7.25 -6.25 6.41
C TYR A 64 -8.30 -7.32 6.65
N SER A 65 -9.18 -7.49 5.67
CA SER A 65 -10.21 -8.52 5.70
C SER A 65 -10.52 -8.99 4.29
N GLY A 66 -10.67 -10.28 4.13
CA GLY A 66 -10.96 -10.97 2.89
C GLY A 66 -10.19 -12.29 2.81
N PHE A 67 -10.91 -13.39 2.64
CA PHE A 67 -10.35 -14.74 2.47
C PHE A 67 -11.41 -15.65 1.87
N GLY A 68 -10.99 -16.75 1.29
CA GLY A 68 -11.89 -17.81 0.81
C GLY A 68 -12.83 -17.34 -0.29
N THR A 69 -14.11 -17.58 -0.10
CA THR A 69 -15.18 -17.24 -1.03
C THR A 69 -15.77 -15.86 -0.77
N ALA A 70 -16.53 -15.33 -1.72
CA ALA A 70 -17.25 -14.07 -1.58
C ALA A 70 -18.28 -14.10 -0.43
N GLU A 71 -18.90 -15.24 -0.16
CA GLU A 71 -19.83 -15.44 0.95
C GLU A 71 -19.15 -15.34 2.30
N GLU A 72 -18.05 -16.10 2.50
CA GLU A 72 -17.27 -16.08 3.74
C GLU A 72 -16.76 -14.67 4.05
N SER A 73 -16.26 -13.98 3.02
CA SER A 73 -15.83 -12.60 3.15
C SER A 73 -16.99 -11.62 3.43
N ASN A 74 -18.17 -11.81 2.82
CA ASN A 74 -19.35 -11.01 3.11
C ASN A 74 -19.81 -11.16 4.57
N GLU A 75 -19.87 -12.40 5.08
CA GLU A 75 -20.22 -12.67 6.49
C GLU A 75 -19.24 -11.96 7.43
N ARG A 76 -17.93 -12.04 7.13
CA ARG A 76 -16.89 -11.35 7.92
C ARG A 76 -17.05 -9.83 7.85
N TYR A 77 -17.32 -9.25 6.70
CA TYR A 77 -17.53 -7.81 6.56
C TYR A 77 -18.74 -7.33 7.35
N ARG A 78 -19.85 -8.02 7.26
CA ARG A 78 -21.06 -7.69 8.04
C ARG A 78 -20.80 -7.77 9.53
N PHE A 79 -20.14 -8.82 10.00
CA PHE A 79 -19.72 -8.94 11.39
C PHE A 79 -18.87 -7.74 11.83
N LEU A 80 -17.86 -7.35 11.06
CA LEU A 80 -16.99 -6.20 11.37
C LEU A 80 -17.77 -4.87 11.42
N LEU A 81 -18.71 -4.67 10.50
CA LEU A 81 -19.59 -3.50 10.50
C LEU A 81 -20.49 -3.47 11.72
N ASP A 82 -21.05 -4.62 12.13
CA ASP A 82 -21.87 -4.75 13.34
C ASP A 82 -21.05 -4.48 14.63
N GLN A 83 -19.73 -4.72 14.60
CA GLN A 83 -18.80 -4.33 15.67
C GLN A 83 -18.39 -2.84 15.63
N GLY A 84 -19.02 -2.01 14.77
CA GLY A 84 -18.80 -0.57 14.71
C GLY A 84 -17.69 -0.13 13.75
N GLN A 85 -17.22 -1.01 12.88
CA GLN A 85 -16.28 -0.61 11.82
C GLN A 85 -17.00 0.29 10.80
N THR A 86 -16.34 1.36 10.34
CA THR A 86 -16.93 2.36 9.43
C THR A 86 -16.42 2.28 8.00
N GLY A 87 -15.59 1.31 7.70
CA GLY A 87 -15.02 1.09 6.37
C GLY A 87 -14.49 -0.33 6.19
N LEU A 88 -14.45 -0.78 4.96
CA LEU A 88 -13.94 -2.09 4.58
C LEU A 88 -12.58 -1.97 3.89
N SER A 89 -11.71 -2.96 4.11
CA SER A 89 -10.46 -3.13 3.38
C SER A 89 -10.49 -4.50 2.72
N VAL A 90 -10.75 -4.51 1.41
CA VAL A 90 -10.92 -5.73 0.61
C VAL A 90 -9.56 -6.22 0.16
N ALA A 91 -9.15 -7.38 0.70
CA ALA A 91 -8.01 -8.13 0.20
C ALA A 91 -8.47 -9.08 -0.90
N LEU A 92 -7.76 -9.09 -2.04
CA LEU A 92 -8.05 -9.94 -3.19
C LEU A 92 -6.96 -11.01 -3.35
N ASP A 93 -7.35 -12.20 -3.82
CA ASP A 93 -6.40 -13.29 -4.03
C ASP A 93 -5.44 -13.02 -5.19
N LEU A 94 -4.36 -13.78 -5.26
CA LEU A 94 -3.35 -13.61 -6.32
C LEU A 94 -3.92 -13.83 -7.73
N PRO A 95 -4.78 -14.81 -8.00
CA PRO A 95 -5.40 -14.96 -9.32
C PRO A 95 -6.12 -13.69 -9.76
N THR A 96 -6.97 -13.11 -8.91
CA THR A 96 -7.65 -11.84 -9.20
C THR A 96 -6.66 -10.71 -9.46
N GLN A 97 -5.57 -10.62 -8.68
CA GLN A 97 -4.55 -9.58 -8.82
C GLN A 97 -3.75 -9.70 -10.13
N CYS A 98 -3.44 -10.95 -10.56
CA CYS A 98 -2.67 -11.23 -11.77
C CYS A 98 -3.54 -11.41 -13.03
N GLY A 99 -4.86 -11.28 -12.90
CA GLY A 99 -5.77 -11.35 -14.04
C GLY A 99 -6.06 -12.76 -14.56
N TYR A 100 -5.94 -13.76 -13.68
CA TYR A 100 -6.28 -15.14 -14.00
C TYR A 100 -7.71 -15.49 -13.55
N ASP A 101 -8.40 -16.23 -14.39
CA ASP A 101 -9.68 -16.85 -14.01
C ASP A 101 -9.44 -18.10 -13.14
N PRO A 102 -10.39 -18.48 -12.27
CA PRO A 102 -10.24 -19.64 -11.39
C PRO A 102 -9.97 -20.99 -12.10
N ILE A 103 -10.34 -21.08 -13.37
CA ILE A 103 -10.11 -22.29 -14.19
C ILE A 103 -8.66 -22.42 -14.65
N ASP A 104 -7.89 -21.35 -14.60
CA ASP A 104 -6.48 -21.38 -14.99
C ASP A 104 -5.69 -22.30 -14.02
N PRO A 105 -4.86 -23.23 -14.54
CA PRO A 105 -4.04 -24.10 -13.69
C PRO A 105 -3.14 -23.35 -12.70
N MET A 106 -2.64 -22.16 -13.07
CA MET A 106 -1.83 -21.29 -12.20
C MET A 106 -2.64 -20.70 -11.06
N ALA A 107 -3.93 -20.45 -11.26
CA ALA A 107 -4.81 -19.86 -10.27
C ALA A 107 -5.16 -20.81 -9.12
N ARG A 108 -5.39 -22.10 -9.45
CA ARG A 108 -5.98 -23.08 -8.54
C ARG A 108 -5.32 -23.19 -7.16
N PRO A 109 -3.99 -23.21 -7.01
CA PRO A 109 -3.35 -23.31 -5.71
C PRO A 109 -3.48 -22.05 -4.86
N GLU A 110 -3.85 -20.91 -5.46
CA GLU A 110 -3.87 -19.59 -4.79
C GLU A 110 -5.27 -19.01 -4.59
N ILE A 111 -6.33 -19.70 -5.09
CA ILE A 111 -7.71 -19.23 -4.95
C ILE A 111 -8.08 -19.06 -3.48
N GLY A 112 -8.47 -17.85 -3.10
CA GLY A 112 -8.97 -17.50 -1.78
C GLY A 112 -7.95 -17.50 -0.64
N LYS A 113 -6.64 -17.71 -0.88
CA LYS A 113 -5.63 -17.85 0.18
C LYS A 113 -5.31 -16.53 0.87
N VAL A 114 -4.91 -15.53 0.12
CA VAL A 114 -4.44 -14.23 0.66
C VAL A 114 -5.47 -13.12 0.47
N GLY A 115 -6.66 -13.47 0.07
CA GLY A 115 -7.76 -12.55 -0.19
C GLY A 115 -8.95 -13.29 -0.79
N VAL A 116 -10.05 -12.56 -1.04
CA VAL A 116 -11.24 -13.10 -1.69
C VAL A 116 -11.04 -13.20 -3.19
N SER A 117 -11.52 -14.28 -3.80
CA SER A 117 -11.54 -14.45 -5.25
C SER A 117 -12.69 -13.65 -5.87
N LEU A 118 -12.38 -12.79 -6.85
CA LEU A 118 -13.36 -12.03 -7.62
C LEU A 118 -13.09 -12.19 -9.12
N SER A 119 -13.69 -13.19 -9.73
CA SER A 119 -13.51 -13.46 -11.16
C SER A 119 -14.52 -12.72 -12.05
N ASN A 120 -15.67 -12.30 -11.52
CA ASN A 120 -16.74 -11.63 -12.28
C ASN A 120 -17.71 -10.87 -11.36
N LEU A 121 -18.66 -10.13 -11.96
CA LEU A 121 -19.64 -9.30 -11.23
C LEU A 121 -20.49 -10.08 -10.24
N SER A 122 -20.85 -11.33 -10.51
CA SER A 122 -21.71 -12.14 -9.61
C SER A 122 -21.06 -12.37 -8.24
N GLU A 123 -19.74 -12.57 -8.18
CA GLU A 123 -19.02 -12.71 -6.92
C GLU A 123 -18.93 -11.37 -6.18
N ALA A 124 -18.78 -10.26 -6.91
CA ALA A 124 -18.81 -8.93 -6.32
C ALA A 124 -20.21 -8.58 -5.75
N GLU A 125 -21.29 -9.00 -6.41
CA GLU A 125 -22.67 -8.87 -5.90
C GLU A 125 -22.86 -9.63 -4.59
N ILE A 126 -22.31 -10.85 -4.49
CA ILE A 126 -22.33 -11.65 -3.25
C ILE A 126 -21.50 -10.97 -2.16
N LEU A 127 -20.29 -10.51 -2.50
CA LEU A 127 -19.36 -9.88 -1.55
C LEU A 127 -19.98 -8.66 -0.87
N PHE A 128 -20.73 -7.84 -1.60
CA PHE A 128 -21.36 -6.62 -1.07
C PHE A 128 -22.83 -6.77 -0.70
N LYS A 129 -23.36 -7.99 -0.73
CA LYS A 129 -24.77 -8.23 -0.40
C LYS A 129 -25.14 -7.75 1.01
N GLY A 130 -26.17 -6.92 1.10
CA GLY A 130 -26.65 -6.38 2.38
C GLY A 130 -25.76 -5.32 3.02
N ILE A 131 -24.79 -4.76 2.28
CA ILE A 131 -23.92 -3.68 2.73
C ILE A 131 -24.32 -2.38 2.05
N ASP A 132 -24.52 -1.31 2.82
CA ASP A 132 -24.81 0.02 2.28
C ASP A 132 -23.51 0.70 1.80
N LEU A 133 -23.27 0.64 0.50
CA LEU A 133 -22.08 1.22 -0.13
C LEU A 133 -22.03 2.76 -0.04
N ALA A 134 -23.14 3.43 0.22
CA ALA A 134 -23.16 4.88 0.39
C ALA A 134 -22.75 5.31 1.81
N ALA A 135 -22.92 4.44 2.80
CA ALA A 135 -22.62 4.71 4.21
C ALA A 135 -21.19 4.35 4.61
N ILE A 136 -20.54 3.42 3.90
CA ILE A 136 -19.21 2.92 4.23
C ILE A 136 -18.13 3.42 3.27
N SER A 137 -16.87 3.41 3.75
CA SER A 137 -15.69 3.62 2.89
C SER A 137 -15.10 2.27 2.52
N THR A 138 -14.98 1.96 1.21
CA THR A 138 -14.43 0.69 0.72
C THR A 138 -13.04 0.89 0.12
N SER A 139 -12.05 0.21 0.67
CA SER A 139 -10.67 0.24 0.15
C SER A 139 -10.34 -1.09 -0.52
N PHE A 140 -9.65 -1.03 -1.66
CA PHE A 140 -9.19 -2.20 -2.41
C PHE A 140 -7.67 -2.19 -2.55
N THR A 141 -7.02 -3.26 -2.11
CA THR A 141 -5.58 -3.47 -2.32
C THR A 141 -5.39 -4.28 -3.60
N ILE A 142 -5.37 -3.59 -4.73
CA ILE A 142 -5.31 -4.18 -6.06
C ILE A 142 -4.61 -3.23 -7.03
N ASN A 143 -3.82 -3.74 -7.97
CA ASN A 143 -2.99 -2.96 -8.88
C ASN A 143 -3.14 -3.40 -10.35
N GLY A 144 -2.64 -4.56 -10.76
CA GLY A 144 -2.67 -5.00 -12.15
C GLY A 144 -4.07 -5.02 -12.77
N THR A 145 -5.06 -5.47 -12.02
CA THR A 145 -6.48 -5.51 -12.41
C THR A 145 -7.34 -4.45 -11.75
N ALA A 146 -6.73 -3.40 -11.18
CA ALA A 146 -7.43 -2.38 -10.40
C ALA A 146 -8.60 -1.73 -11.17
N ALA A 147 -8.41 -1.35 -12.43
CA ALA A 147 -9.46 -0.76 -13.27
C ALA A 147 -10.66 -1.71 -13.44
N ILE A 148 -10.41 -3.01 -13.59
CA ILE A 148 -11.45 -4.04 -13.74
C ILE A 148 -12.23 -4.22 -12.44
N VAL A 149 -11.53 -4.37 -11.30
CA VAL A 149 -12.17 -4.50 -9.98
C VAL A 149 -12.96 -3.25 -9.62
N TYR A 150 -12.44 -2.08 -9.95
CA TYR A 150 -13.16 -0.83 -9.77
C TYR A 150 -14.42 -0.75 -10.65
N ALA A 151 -14.34 -1.19 -11.91
CA ALA A 151 -15.50 -1.30 -12.79
C ALA A 151 -16.57 -2.25 -12.23
N MET A 152 -16.16 -3.41 -11.65
CA MET A 152 -17.08 -4.31 -10.96
C MET A 152 -17.77 -3.65 -9.76
N TYR A 153 -17.02 -2.93 -8.93
CA TYR A 153 -17.58 -2.21 -7.78
C TYR A 153 -18.61 -1.16 -8.20
N LEU A 154 -18.35 -0.43 -9.29
CA LEU A 154 -19.28 0.53 -9.86
C LEU A 154 -20.52 -0.17 -10.44
N ALA A 155 -20.35 -1.31 -11.11
CA ALA A 155 -21.46 -2.10 -11.64
C ALA A 155 -22.36 -2.67 -10.51
N VAL A 156 -21.78 -3.08 -9.37
CA VAL A 156 -22.57 -3.43 -8.17
C VAL A 156 -23.36 -2.24 -7.65
N ALA A 157 -22.74 -1.08 -7.53
CA ALA A 157 -23.41 0.14 -7.07
C ALA A 157 -24.59 0.52 -8.00
N ASP A 158 -24.39 0.44 -9.33
CA ASP A 158 -25.45 0.69 -10.32
C ASP A 158 -26.64 -0.26 -10.13
N LYS A 159 -26.39 -1.56 -9.95
CA LYS A 159 -27.44 -2.57 -9.73
C LYS A 159 -28.18 -2.39 -8.41
N LEU A 160 -27.50 -1.89 -7.38
CA LEU A 160 -28.11 -1.54 -6.10
C LEU A 160 -28.82 -0.18 -6.11
N GLY A 161 -28.75 0.58 -7.22
CA GLY A 161 -29.30 1.93 -7.32
C GLY A 161 -28.56 2.97 -6.47
N VAL A 162 -27.32 2.70 -6.10
CA VAL A 162 -26.48 3.62 -5.32
C VAL A 162 -25.81 4.62 -6.27
N PRO A 163 -26.07 5.93 -6.16
CA PRO A 163 -25.41 6.91 -7.00
C PRO A 163 -23.89 6.85 -6.84
N ARG A 164 -23.17 6.73 -7.94
CA ARG A 164 -21.69 6.64 -7.95
C ARG A 164 -21.02 7.80 -7.21
N ALA A 165 -21.61 9.00 -7.27
CA ALA A 165 -21.12 10.19 -6.57
C ALA A 165 -21.17 10.09 -5.03
N LYS A 166 -21.94 9.13 -4.47
CA LYS A 166 -21.98 8.86 -3.03
C LYS A 166 -20.89 7.90 -2.56
N LEU A 167 -20.30 7.14 -3.47
CA LEU A 167 -19.27 6.16 -3.13
C LEU A 167 -18.03 6.83 -2.53
N THR A 168 -17.55 6.28 -1.43
CA THR A 168 -16.32 6.70 -0.76
C THR A 168 -15.38 5.50 -0.61
N GLY A 169 -14.09 5.74 -0.74
CA GLY A 169 -13.13 4.66 -0.63
C GLY A 169 -11.81 4.99 -1.30
N THR A 170 -11.04 3.94 -1.53
CA THR A 170 -9.72 4.04 -2.17
C THR A 170 -9.45 2.77 -2.96
N ILE A 171 -8.91 2.89 -4.15
CA ILE A 171 -8.27 1.76 -4.84
C ILE A 171 -6.78 2.04 -4.94
N GLN A 172 -5.93 1.02 -4.66
CA GLN A 172 -4.48 1.23 -4.63
C GLN A 172 -3.97 1.64 -6.00
N ASN A 173 -4.22 0.86 -7.04
CA ASN A 173 -4.02 1.24 -8.45
C ASN A 173 -2.62 1.82 -8.75
N ASP A 174 -1.59 1.38 -8.01
CA ASP A 174 -0.20 1.78 -8.18
C ASP A 174 0.59 0.67 -8.87
N ILE A 175 0.71 0.77 -10.19
CA ILE A 175 1.37 -0.28 -10.97
C ILE A 175 2.89 -0.19 -10.98
N LEU A 176 3.46 1.01 -10.87
CA LEU A 176 4.91 1.19 -10.96
C LEU A 176 5.65 0.41 -9.87
N LYS A 177 5.12 0.38 -8.65
CA LYS A 177 5.71 -0.41 -7.57
C LYS A 177 5.61 -1.93 -7.80
N GLU A 178 4.66 -2.40 -8.61
CA GLU A 178 4.54 -3.83 -8.93
C GLU A 178 5.73 -4.31 -9.75
N TYR A 179 6.19 -3.50 -10.70
CA TYR A 179 7.38 -3.84 -11.49
C TYR A 179 8.66 -3.82 -10.67
N VAL A 180 8.71 -2.99 -9.64
CA VAL A 180 9.93 -2.84 -8.81
C VAL A 180 10.02 -3.89 -7.70
N ALA A 181 8.91 -4.22 -7.03
CA ALA A 181 9.00 -4.89 -5.73
C ALA A 181 8.03 -6.05 -5.50
N ARG A 182 6.90 -6.15 -6.22
CA ARG A 182 5.84 -7.10 -5.83
C ARG A 182 5.50 -8.15 -6.88
N GLY A 183 5.62 -7.85 -8.18
CA GLY A 183 5.47 -8.82 -9.26
C GLY A 183 4.03 -9.14 -9.70
N THR A 184 3.00 -8.41 -9.26
CA THR A 184 1.61 -8.60 -9.76
C THR A 184 1.29 -7.67 -10.94
N TRP A 185 2.21 -7.53 -11.87
CA TRP A 185 2.07 -6.84 -13.14
C TRP A 185 1.49 -7.77 -14.22
N ILE A 186 0.90 -7.19 -15.27
CA ILE A 186 0.30 -7.93 -16.39
C ILE A 186 0.81 -7.36 -17.71
N PHE A 187 0.52 -6.09 -17.99
CA PHE A 187 0.84 -5.41 -19.25
C PHE A 187 2.17 -4.68 -19.16
N PRO A 188 2.79 -4.27 -20.29
CA PRO A 188 3.94 -3.39 -20.28
C PRO A 188 3.67 -2.07 -19.52
N VAL A 189 4.72 -1.39 -19.06
CA VAL A 189 4.61 -0.25 -18.14
C VAL A 189 3.71 0.86 -18.70
N ARG A 190 3.87 1.25 -19.95
CA ARG A 190 3.12 2.37 -20.54
C ARG A 190 1.64 2.10 -20.74
N PRO A 191 1.18 0.94 -21.27
CA PRO A 191 -0.23 0.58 -21.28
C PRO A 191 -0.84 0.51 -19.88
N SER A 192 -0.11 0.02 -18.89
CA SER A 192 -0.56 0.00 -17.49
C SER A 192 -0.75 1.42 -16.94
N MET A 193 0.17 2.32 -17.20
CA MET A 193 0.05 3.76 -16.87
C MET A 193 -1.21 4.38 -17.49
N ARG A 194 -1.54 4.00 -18.76
CA ARG A 194 -2.78 4.43 -19.40
C ARG A 194 -4.01 4.01 -18.62
N LEU A 195 -4.12 2.75 -18.20
CA LEU A 195 -5.26 2.27 -17.40
C LEU A 195 -5.43 3.07 -16.10
N ILE A 196 -4.32 3.42 -15.46
CA ILE A 196 -4.34 4.24 -14.24
C ILE A 196 -4.85 5.64 -14.54
N ALA A 197 -4.34 6.29 -15.59
CA ALA A 197 -4.80 7.61 -16.00
C ALA A 197 -6.29 7.61 -16.37
N ASP A 198 -6.76 6.59 -17.10
CA ASP A 198 -8.16 6.42 -17.46
C ASP A 198 -9.05 6.28 -16.21
N THR A 199 -8.60 5.49 -15.23
CA THR A 199 -9.31 5.33 -13.95
C THR A 199 -9.39 6.66 -13.19
N ILE A 200 -8.31 7.43 -13.13
CA ILE A 200 -8.25 8.73 -12.45
C ILE A 200 -9.18 9.74 -13.14
N LEU A 201 -9.07 9.88 -14.46
CA LEU A 201 -9.88 10.81 -15.24
C LEU A 201 -11.37 10.49 -15.10
N PHE A 202 -11.74 9.22 -15.23
CA PHE A 202 -13.13 8.77 -15.05
C PHE A 202 -13.64 9.04 -13.64
N SER A 203 -12.84 8.69 -12.61
CA SER A 203 -13.20 8.88 -11.20
C SER A 203 -13.41 10.35 -10.83
N ASN A 204 -12.70 11.26 -11.49
CA ASN A 204 -12.83 12.70 -11.23
C ASN A 204 -14.25 13.21 -11.36
N ASP A 205 -15.02 12.66 -12.28
CA ASP A 205 -16.38 13.08 -12.56
C ASP A 205 -17.43 12.08 -12.03
N ALA A 206 -17.17 10.78 -12.18
CA ALA A 206 -18.13 9.74 -11.80
C ALA A 206 -18.19 9.50 -10.28
N THR A 207 -17.05 9.57 -9.58
CA THR A 207 -16.96 9.28 -8.15
C THR A 207 -16.12 10.31 -7.40
N PRO A 208 -16.56 11.56 -7.29
CA PRO A 208 -15.78 12.69 -6.79
C PRO A 208 -15.31 12.55 -5.33
N ARG A 209 -15.83 11.58 -4.59
CA ARG A 209 -15.46 11.27 -3.20
C ARG A 209 -14.58 10.03 -3.05
N PHE A 210 -14.25 9.35 -4.15
CA PHE A 210 -13.43 8.15 -4.17
C PHE A 210 -11.98 8.50 -4.51
N ASN A 211 -10.99 7.90 -3.84
CA ASN A 211 -9.57 8.07 -4.13
C ASN A 211 -9.14 7.04 -5.20
N PRO A 212 -8.87 7.47 -6.43
CA PRO A 212 -8.60 6.55 -7.55
C PRO A 212 -7.19 5.94 -7.53
N ILE A 213 -6.33 6.40 -6.63
CA ILE A 213 -4.96 5.89 -6.47
C ILE A 213 -4.47 6.08 -5.02
N SER A 214 -3.67 5.12 -4.56
CA SER A 214 -2.85 5.20 -3.34
C SER A 214 -1.46 4.68 -3.64
N ILE A 215 -0.50 5.58 -3.77
CA ILE A 215 0.87 5.26 -4.20
C ILE A 215 1.62 4.62 -3.03
N ALA A 216 2.15 3.41 -3.24
CA ALA A 216 2.62 2.55 -2.18
C ALA A 216 4.14 2.33 -2.19
N GLY A 217 4.84 2.95 -1.24
CA GLY A 217 6.23 2.64 -0.92
C GLY A 217 6.41 1.36 -0.10
N ALA A 218 5.37 0.95 0.62
CA ALA A 218 5.41 -0.16 1.56
C ALA A 218 6.07 -1.44 0.99
N HIS A 219 5.70 -1.85 -0.23
CA HIS A 219 6.26 -3.07 -0.83
C HIS A 219 7.74 -2.92 -1.22
N VAL A 220 8.15 -1.71 -1.62
CA VAL A 220 9.56 -1.40 -1.89
C VAL A 220 10.38 -1.50 -0.60
N ARG A 221 9.82 -1.03 0.52
CA ARG A 221 10.44 -1.14 1.86
C ARG A 221 10.62 -2.60 2.28
N ASP A 222 9.59 -3.43 2.09
CA ASP A 222 9.64 -4.87 2.40
C ASP A 222 10.65 -5.62 1.52
N ALA A 223 10.80 -5.21 0.28
CA ALA A 223 11.77 -5.79 -0.65
C ALA A 223 13.22 -5.38 -0.36
N GLY A 224 13.48 -4.52 0.64
CA GLY A 224 14.82 -4.23 1.14
C GLY A 224 15.26 -2.77 1.10
N ALA A 225 14.48 -1.87 0.53
CA ALA A 225 14.80 -0.44 0.48
C ALA A 225 14.99 0.16 1.89
N THR A 226 15.82 1.17 1.99
CA THR A 226 15.92 2.04 3.17
C THR A 226 14.70 2.94 3.30
N ALA A 227 14.54 3.64 4.41
CA ALA A 227 13.46 4.61 4.60
C ALA A 227 13.54 5.76 3.58
N ALA A 228 14.75 6.22 3.26
CA ALA A 228 14.98 7.26 2.25
C ALA A 228 14.62 6.77 0.83
N GLU A 229 15.04 5.57 0.45
CA GLU A 229 14.73 4.97 -0.86
C GLU A 229 13.24 4.69 -1.03
N GLU A 230 12.57 4.17 0.02
CA GLU A 230 11.13 3.99 0.02
C GLU A 230 10.40 5.29 -0.32
N MET A 231 10.75 6.37 0.38
CA MET A 231 10.14 7.68 0.14
C MET A 231 10.48 8.22 -1.25
N ALA A 232 11.74 8.15 -1.68
CA ALA A 232 12.19 8.66 -2.97
C ALA A 232 11.52 7.96 -4.15
N TYR A 233 11.47 6.62 -4.14
CA TYR A 233 10.81 5.84 -5.20
C TYR A 233 9.31 6.10 -5.23
N THR A 234 8.69 6.23 -4.06
CA THR A 234 7.25 6.54 -3.96
C THR A 234 6.92 7.93 -4.51
N LEU A 235 7.73 8.94 -4.17
CA LEU A 235 7.55 10.29 -4.70
C LEU A 235 7.82 10.35 -6.21
N ALA A 236 8.85 9.65 -6.71
CA ALA A 236 9.14 9.56 -8.14
C ALA A 236 7.97 8.89 -8.90
N ASN A 237 7.40 7.80 -8.38
CA ASN A 237 6.19 7.19 -8.92
C ASN A 237 5.02 8.18 -8.93
N GLY A 238 4.83 8.90 -7.82
CA GLY A 238 3.80 9.93 -7.70
C GLY A 238 3.91 11.01 -8.76
N LEU A 239 5.11 11.54 -8.96
CA LEU A 239 5.37 12.53 -10.00
C LEU A 239 5.13 11.99 -11.41
N ALA A 240 5.50 10.73 -11.69
CA ALA A 240 5.23 10.10 -12.98
C ALA A 240 3.73 10.00 -13.29
N TYR A 241 2.89 9.68 -12.29
CA TYR A 241 1.44 9.67 -12.45
C TYR A 241 0.87 11.09 -12.66
N VAL A 242 1.38 12.09 -11.93
CA VAL A 242 0.96 13.50 -12.13
C VAL A 242 1.36 14.00 -13.51
N ASP A 243 2.56 13.69 -13.96
CA ASP A 243 3.06 14.10 -15.29
C ASP A 243 2.27 13.43 -16.42
N ASP A 244 1.93 12.13 -16.29
CA ASP A 244 1.12 11.42 -17.29
C ASP A 244 -0.31 11.99 -17.33
N LEU A 245 -0.91 12.28 -16.17
CA LEU A 245 -2.21 12.91 -16.11
C LEU A 245 -2.22 14.30 -16.75
N LYS A 246 -1.18 15.12 -16.48
CA LYS A 246 -1.00 16.45 -17.09
C LYS A 246 -0.91 16.36 -18.60
N ARG A 247 -0.12 15.42 -19.11
CA ARG A 247 0.04 15.18 -20.56
C ARG A 247 -1.27 14.82 -21.24
N ARG A 248 -2.17 14.14 -20.54
CA ARG A 248 -3.53 13.78 -21.00
C ARG A 248 -4.58 14.88 -20.77
N GLY A 249 -4.17 16.07 -20.33
CA GLY A 249 -5.06 17.20 -20.11
C GLY A 249 -5.89 17.13 -18.81
N GLY A 250 -5.51 16.27 -17.87
CA GLY A 250 -6.18 16.15 -16.57
C GLY A 250 -5.91 17.34 -15.65
N ASP A 251 -6.91 17.66 -14.81
CA ASP A 251 -6.81 18.68 -13.77
C ASP A 251 -6.00 18.17 -12.59
N ILE A 252 -4.74 18.65 -12.47
CA ILE A 252 -3.82 18.24 -11.41
C ILE A 252 -4.36 18.62 -10.03
N GLU A 253 -4.93 19.81 -9.86
CA GLU A 253 -5.40 20.29 -8.56
C GLU A 253 -6.58 19.47 -8.05
N LYS A 254 -7.50 19.08 -8.96
CA LYS A 254 -8.62 18.18 -8.67
C LYS A 254 -8.13 16.79 -8.29
N PHE A 255 -7.14 16.26 -9.01
CA PHE A 255 -6.53 14.95 -8.75
C PHE A 255 -5.76 14.94 -7.43
N ALA A 256 -4.86 15.89 -7.21
CA ALA A 256 -3.98 15.92 -6.05
C ALA A 256 -4.73 15.95 -4.70
N LYS A 257 -5.92 16.56 -4.66
CA LYS A 257 -6.80 16.52 -3.48
C LYS A 257 -7.23 15.12 -3.07
N ARG A 258 -7.15 14.15 -3.98
CA ARG A 258 -7.60 12.76 -3.76
C ARG A 258 -6.48 11.73 -3.88
N LEU A 259 -5.26 12.18 -4.14
CA LEU A 259 -4.08 11.36 -4.12
C LEU A 259 -3.73 10.99 -2.68
N SER A 260 -3.39 9.74 -2.44
CA SER A 260 -2.92 9.26 -1.14
C SER A 260 -1.67 8.38 -1.31
N PHE A 261 -0.98 8.17 -0.20
CA PHE A 261 0.24 7.39 -0.15
C PHE A 261 0.15 6.29 0.90
N PHE A 262 1.04 5.31 0.81
CA PHE A 262 1.05 4.18 1.72
C PHE A 262 2.47 3.68 1.97
N PHE A 263 2.88 3.63 3.25
CA PHE A 263 4.24 3.31 3.65
C PHE A 263 4.29 2.18 4.68
N TYR A 264 5.46 1.56 4.83
CA TYR A 264 5.80 0.84 6.05
C TYR A 264 6.44 1.79 7.06
N VAL A 265 6.33 1.43 8.33
CA VAL A 265 7.10 1.99 9.42
C VAL A 265 7.77 0.83 10.15
N HIS A 266 9.09 0.84 10.21
CA HIS A 266 9.91 -0.19 10.84
C HIS A 266 10.52 0.32 12.16
N MET A 267 11.45 -0.47 12.75
CA MET A 267 11.93 -0.30 14.12
C MET A 267 12.84 0.91 14.37
N ASP A 268 13.46 1.51 13.34
CA ASP A 268 14.26 2.71 13.56
C ASP A 268 13.38 3.95 13.73
N PHE A 269 13.03 4.21 14.98
CA PHE A 269 12.04 5.22 15.36
C PHE A 269 12.28 6.59 14.74
N PHE A 270 13.50 7.10 14.85
CA PHE A 270 13.81 8.46 14.39
C PHE A 270 13.96 8.56 12.87
N ASP A 271 14.50 7.52 12.23
CA ASP A 271 14.56 7.45 10.76
C ASP A 271 13.14 7.46 10.16
N GLU A 272 12.22 6.70 10.76
CA GLU A 272 10.83 6.63 10.31
C GLU A 272 10.07 7.95 10.54
N VAL A 273 10.24 8.58 11.69
CA VAL A 273 9.66 9.92 11.95
C VAL A 273 10.21 10.95 10.96
N ALA A 274 11.52 10.96 10.73
CA ALA A 274 12.17 11.89 9.80
C ALA A 274 11.71 11.65 8.36
N LYS A 275 11.59 10.40 7.92
CA LYS A 275 11.04 10.03 6.60
C LYS A 275 9.66 10.65 6.35
N LEU A 276 8.74 10.49 7.29
CA LEU A 276 7.36 10.97 7.15
C LEU A 276 7.28 12.52 7.20
N ARG A 277 8.12 13.16 8.00
CA ARG A 277 8.23 14.62 8.08
C ARG A 277 8.84 15.20 6.80
N ALA A 278 9.97 14.65 6.35
CA ALA A 278 10.65 15.06 5.12
C ALA A 278 9.79 14.84 3.87
N GLY A 279 9.16 13.68 3.75
CA GLY A 279 8.28 13.35 2.62
C GLY A 279 7.10 14.32 2.51
N ARG A 280 6.49 14.70 3.63
CA ARG A 280 5.39 15.66 3.67
C ARG A 280 5.82 17.05 3.21
N ARG A 281 6.97 17.54 3.71
CA ARG A 281 7.57 18.80 3.32
C ARG A 281 7.95 18.84 1.84
N LEU A 282 8.61 17.80 1.39
CA LEU A 282 9.09 17.70 0.01
C LEU A 282 7.92 17.60 -1.00
N TRP A 283 6.92 16.79 -0.72
CA TRP A 283 5.73 16.69 -1.57
C TRP A 283 5.01 18.03 -1.73
N ALA A 284 4.81 18.77 -0.62
CA ALA A 284 4.16 20.08 -0.66
C ALA A 284 4.93 21.08 -1.54
N ARG A 285 6.27 21.07 -1.43
CA ARG A 285 7.15 21.90 -2.27
C ARG A 285 7.05 21.50 -3.74
N LEU A 286 7.14 20.22 -4.06
CA LEU A 286 7.04 19.70 -5.43
C LEU A 286 5.70 20.07 -6.07
N MET A 287 4.59 19.92 -5.35
CA MET A 287 3.26 20.28 -5.88
C MET A 287 3.16 21.77 -6.15
N LYS A 288 3.69 22.62 -5.27
CA LYS A 288 3.66 24.07 -5.42
C LYS A 288 4.63 24.57 -6.49
N GLU A 289 5.87 24.11 -6.48
CA GLU A 289 6.94 24.64 -7.33
C GLU A 289 6.94 24.06 -8.74
N ARG A 290 6.74 22.71 -8.88
CA ARG A 290 6.77 22.02 -10.19
C ARG A 290 5.44 22.11 -10.93
N TYR A 291 4.32 22.11 -10.21
CA TYR A 291 2.97 22.07 -10.82
C TYR A 291 2.15 23.33 -10.60
N ALA A 292 2.69 24.32 -9.89
CA ALA A 292 2.00 25.59 -9.56
C ALA A 292 0.63 25.39 -8.89
N VAL A 293 0.48 24.31 -8.10
CA VAL A 293 -0.76 24.02 -7.37
C VAL A 293 -0.97 25.07 -6.30
N ALA A 294 -2.09 25.78 -6.37
CA ALA A 294 -2.39 26.90 -5.48
C ALA A 294 -3.17 26.48 -4.21
N ASP A 295 -4.11 25.51 -4.34
CA ASP A 295 -4.93 25.07 -3.21
C ASP A 295 -4.07 24.26 -2.20
N PRO A 296 -3.95 24.73 -0.93
CA PRO A 296 -3.20 24.01 0.10
C PRO A 296 -3.63 22.54 0.27
N LYS A 297 -4.92 22.22 0.08
CA LYS A 297 -5.43 20.85 0.18
C LYS A 297 -4.88 19.93 -0.90
N ALA A 298 -4.53 20.45 -2.06
CA ALA A 298 -3.89 19.70 -3.14
C ALA A 298 -2.37 19.54 -2.94
N GLN A 299 -1.79 20.28 -2.01
CA GLN A 299 -0.39 20.15 -1.57
C GLN A 299 -0.24 19.17 -0.40
N HIS A 300 -1.34 18.72 0.21
CA HIS A 300 -1.31 17.80 1.35
C HIS A 300 -0.77 16.44 0.97
N PHE A 301 0.21 15.97 1.72
CA PHE A 301 0.72 14.62 1.67
C PHE A 301 -0.10 13.73 2.62
N ARG A 302 -1.15 13.11 2.10
CA ARG A 302 -2.01 12.23 2.88
C ARG A 302 -1.53 10.79 2.75
N PHE A 303 -1.28 10.14 3.87
CA PHE A 303 -0.76 8.77 3.84
C PHE A 303 -1.31 7.90 4.97
N GLY A 304 -1.35 6.61 4.67
CA GLY A 304 -1.50 5.56 5.65
C GLY A 304 -0.19 4.81 5.82
N VAL A 305 -0.06 4.09 6.92
CA VAL A 305 1.10 3.25 7.20
C VAL A 305 0.70 1.86 7.67
N VAL A 306 1.59 0.91 7.41
CA VAL A 306 1.60 -0.42 8.07
C VAL A 306 2.78 -0.45 9.04
N CYS A 307 2.51 -0.94 10.24
CA CYS A 307 3.51 -1.23 11.26
C CYS A 307 3.68 -2.74 11.35
N GLY A 308 4.87 -3.25 11.07
CA GLY A 308 5.16 -4.68 10.97
C GLY A 308 5.82 -5.06 9.64
N GLY A 309 5.26 -6.05 8.96
CA GLY A 309 5.82 -6.56 7.70
C GLY A 309 7.16 -7.26 7.91
N SER A 310 8.17 -6.93 7.11
CA SER A 310 9.50 -7.55 7.16
C SER A 310 10.31 -7.22 8.44
N SER A 311 9.82 -6.40 9.34
CA SER A 311 10.38 -6.15 10.66
C SER A 311 10.01 -7.26 11.67
N LEU A 312 8.96 -8.03 11.41
CA LEU A 312 8.49 -9.09 12.29
C LEU A 312 9.39 -10.33 12.19
N VAL A 313 9.55 -11.02 13.30
CA VAL A 313 10.42 -12.18 13.44
C VAL A 313 9.59 -13.39 13.86
N ALA A 314 9.74 -14.50 13.13
CA ALA A 314 9.07 -15.76 13.46
C ALA A 314 9.56 -16.37 14.79
N ALA A 315 10.84 -16.12 15.11
CA ALA A 315 11.42 -16.53 16.38
C ALA A 315 10.95 -15.59 17.52
N GLN A 316 10.52 -16.15 18.65
CA GLN A 316 10.00 -15.39 19.81
C GLN A 316 8.86 -14.42 19.40
N PRO A 317 7.75 -14.91 18.83
CA PRO A 317 6.76 -14.10 18.12
C PRO A 317 6.09 -13.03 19.00
N TYR A 318 5.97 -13.25 20.31
CA TYR A 318 5.40 -12.26 21.22
C TYR A 318 6.22 -10.96 21.32
N ASN A 319 7.53 -11.00 21.00
CA ASN A 319 8.34 -9.77 20.91
C ASN A 319 7.86 -8.86 19.76
N ASN A 320 7.13 -9.40 18.78
CA ASN A 320 6.56 -8.61 17.70
C ASN A 320 5.49 -7.62 18.20
N ILE A 321 4.81 -7.90 19.31
CA ILE A 321 3.86 -6.96 19.95
C ILE A 321 4.60 -5.67 20.33
N VAL A 322 5.81 -5.79 20.89
CA VAL A 322 6.65 -4.65 21.27
C VAL A 322 7.17 -3.92 20.02
N ARG A 323 7.60 -4.67 18.98
CA ARG A 323 8.04 -4.07 17.71
C ARG A 323 6.93 -3.22 17.10
N VAL A 324 5.75 -3.80 16.93
CA VAL A 324 4.59 -3.11 16.36
C VAL A 324 4.18 -1.90 17.21
N ALA A 325 4.30 -1.96 18.55
CA ALA A 325 4.02 -0.82 19.40
C ALA A 325 5.00 0.35 19.16
N VAL A 326 6.31 0.08 19.06
CA VAL A 326 7.34 1.09 18.75
C VAL A 326 7.12 1.70 17.37
N GLU A 327 6.86 0.88 16.36
CA GLU A 327 6.57 1.31 14.99
C GLU A 327 5.29 2.15 14.92
N THR A 328 4.25 1.76 15.66
CA THR A 328 3.00 2.55 15.75
C THR A 328 3.26 3.91 16.41
N MET A 329 4.09 3.97 17.44
CA MET A 329 4.48 5.25 18.03
C MET A 329 5.24 6.13 17.03
N ALA A 330 6.16 5.57 16.23
CA ALA A 330 6.86 6.31 15.18
C ALA A 330 5.89 6.82 14.10
N ALA A 331 4.92 5.99 13.69
CA ALA A 331 3.86 6.37 12.75
C ALA A 331 3.01 7.54 13.25
N VAL A 332 2.61 7.50 14.52
CA VAL A 332 1.83 8.56 15.17
C VAL A 332 2.64 9.85 15.29
N MET A 333 3.91 9.75 15.73
CA MET A 333 4.82 10.92 15.80
C MET A 333 5.16 11.45 14.42
N GLY A 334 5.16 10.62 13.39
CA GLY A 334 5.29 11.01 11.99
C GLY A 334 4.02 11.65 11.40
N GLY A 335 2.88 11.60 12.10
CA GLY A 335 1.63 12.25 11.68
C GLY A 335 0.81 11.48 10.65
N ALA A 336 0.76 10.16 10.70
CA ALA A 336 -0.03 9.31 9.81
C ALA A 336 -1.54 9.51 9.97
N GLN A 337 -2.32 9.48 8.87
CA GLN A 337 -3.78 9.64 8.90
C GLN A 337 -4.53 8.30 9.05
N SER A 338 -3.90 7.19 8.69
CA SER A 338 -4.42 5.85 8.96
C SER A 338 -3.28 4.90 9.29
N ILE A 339 -3.54 3.95 10.19
CA ILE A 339 -2.53 3.00 10.65
C ILE A 339 -3.15 1.59 10.58
N PHE A 340 -2.36 0.67 10.04
CA PHE A 340 -2.57 -0.75 10.14
C PHE A 340 -1.44 -1.35 10.98
N THR A 341 -1.77 -2.16 11.96
CA THR A 341 -0.81 -2.90 12.79
C THR A 341 -0.87 -4.37 12.43
N CYS A 342 0.27 -4.92 12.02
CA CYS A 342 0.41 -6.35 11.82
C CYS A 342 0.22 -7.11 13.14
N ALA A 343 -0.38 -8.28 13.07
CA ALA A 343 -0.48 -9.17 14.20
C ALA A 343 0.88 -9.84 14.49
N PHE A 344 1.12 -10.21 15.72
CA PHE A 344 2.42 -10.74 16.15
C PHE A 344 2.83 -12.05 15.45
N ASP A 345 1.86 -12.77 14.89
CA ASP A 345 2.03 -14.05 14.18
C ASP A 345 2.15 -13.91 12.65
N GLU A 346 2.03 -12.70 12.08
CA GLU A 346 2.11 -12.49 10.62
C GLU A 346 3.47 -12.84 9.99
N ALA A 347 4.52 -12.99 10.79
CA ALA A 347 5.81 -13.48 10.30
C ALA A 347 5.77 -14.94 9.79
N PHE A 348 4.71 -15.71 10.07
CA PHE A 348 4.64 -17.14 9.71
C PHE A 348 3.24 -17.65 9.37
N GLN A 349 2.17 -16.85 9.57
CA GLN A 349 0.79 -17.27 9.24
C GLN A 349 -0.14 -16.06 9.01
N ILE A 350 -1.34 -16.33 8.51
CA ILE A 350 -2.44 -15.37 8.51
C ILE A 350 -2.91 -15.18 9.96
N PRO A 351 -3.21 -13.94 10.39
CA PRO A 351 -3.62 -13.65 11.77
C PRO A 351 -4.84 -14.45 12.22
N THR A 352 -4.74 -14.97 13.45
CA THR A 352 -5.90 -15.47 14.17
C THR A 352 -6.78 -14.32 14.66
N GLU A 353 -8.00 -14.61 15.14
CA GLU A 353 -8.86 -13.58 15.75
C GLU A 353 -8.19 -12.95 16.98
N PHE A 354 -7.55 -13.76 17.81
CA PHE A 354 -6.82 -13.32 19.01
C PHE A 354 -5.65 -12.40 18.68
N SER A 355 -4.79 -12.78 17.74
CA SER A 355 -3.63 -11.97 17.36
C SER A 355 -4.04 -10.66 16.68
N ALA A 356 -5.09 -10.70 15.85
CA ALA A 356 -5.66 -9.51 15.22
C ALA A 356 -6.29 -8.56 16.26
N GLU A 357 -6.95 -9.08 17.31
CA GLU A 357 -7.45 -8.25 18.40
C GLU A 357 -6.31 -7.53 19.13
N ILE A 358 -5.22 -8.22 19.47
CA ILE A 358 -4.05 -7.60 20.10
C ILE A 358 -3.46 -6.48 19.23
N ALA A 359 -3.38 -6.69 17.93
CA ALA A 359 -2.90 -5.67 16.99
C ALA A 359 -3.76 -4.38 17.03
N VAL A 360 -5.10 -4.52 17.09
CA VAL A 360 -6.02 -3.40 17.27
C VAL A 360 -5.87 -2.73 18.62
N ARG A 361 -5.79 -3.54 19.70
CA ARG A 361 -5.62 -3.03 21.08
C ARG A 361 -4.32 -2.24 21.23
N THR A 362 -3.25 -2.62 20.55
CA THR A 362 -1.98 -1.87 20.52
C THR A 362 -2.21 -0.42 20.06
N GLN A 363 -2.93 -0.20 18.96
CA GLN A 363 -3.27 1.14 18.51
C GLN A 363 -4.16 1.90 19.49
N GLN A 364 -5.16 1.22 20.06
CA GLN A 364 -6.09 1.83 21.02
C GLN A 364 -5.38 2.27 22.30
N MET A 365 -4.47 1.47 22.86
CA MET A 365 -3.66 1.85 24.02
C MET A 365 -2.81 3.09 23.73
N ILE A 366 -2.16 3.13 22.56
CA ILE A 366 -1.38 4.30 22.13
C ILE A 366 -2.28 5.53 21.98
N ALA A 367 -3.48 5.39 21.41
CA ALA A 367 -4.41 6.49 21.19
C ALA A 367 -4.98 7.06 22.50
N TYR A 368 -5.40 6.20 23.43
CA TYR A 368 -6.22 6.61 24.57
C TYR A 368 -5.47 6.65 25.91
N GLU A 369 -4.46 5.82 26.11
CA GLU A 369 -3.77 5.70 27.40
C GLU A 369 -2.43 6.46 27.44
N SER A 370 -1.66 6.47 26.32
CA SER A 370 -0.29 7.00 26.30
C SER A 370 -0.20 8.54 26.42
N GLY A 371 -1.28 9.24 26.09
CA GLY A 371 -1.28 10.71 26.03
C GLY A 371 -0.66 11.30 24.76
N ILE A 372 -0.11 10.49 23.84
CA ILE A 372 0.61 10.91 22.64
C ILE A 372 -0.26 11.76 21.69
N ALA A 373 -1.57 11.52 21.66
CA ALA A 373 -2.52 12.23 20.82
C ALA A 373 -3.02 13.57 21.42
N ARG A 374 -2.54 13.97 22.61
CA ARG A 374 -3.02 15.17 23.32
C ARG A 374 -2.44 16.47 22.81
N THR A 375 -1.36 16.41 22.03
CA THR A 375 -0.71 17.58 21.43
C THR A 375 -0.33 17.31 19.99
N VAL A 376 -0.02 18.37 19.24
CA VAL A 376 0.37 18.27 17.83
C VAL A 376 1.89 18.28 17.74
N ASP A 377 2.46 17.30 17.04
CA ASP A 377 3.89 17.18 16.76
C ASP A 377 4.79 17.50 17.98
N PRO A 378 4.73 16.68 19.04
CA PRO A 378 5.50 16.95 20.26
C PRO A 378 7.01 16.85 20.08
N LEU A 379 7.49 16.27 18.99
CA LEU A 379 8.91 16.21 18.60
C LEU A 379 9.37 17.45 17.84
N GLY A 380 8.44 18.29 17.37
CA GLY A 380 8.76 19.52 16.65
C GLY A 380 9.58 20.49 17.51
N GLY A 381 10.70 20.98 16.95
CA GLY A 381 11.67 21.82 17.65
C GLY A 381 12.76 21.06 18.41
N SER A 382 12.73 19.71 18.43
CA SER A 382 13.89 18.93 18.87
C SER A 382 15.04 19.13 17.88
N TYR A 383 16.18 19.61 18.34
CA TYR A 383 17.34 19.86 17.48
C TYR A 383 17.74 18.61 16.67
N PHE A 384 17.73 17.44 17.29
CA PHE A 384 18.05 16.19 16.63
C PHE A 384 17.00 15.85 15.55
N VAL A 385 15.71 15.91 15.89
CA VAL A 385 14.65 15.54 14.96
C VAL A 385 14.59 16.47 13.75
N GLU A 386 14.76 17.79 13.96
CA GLU A 386 14.76 18.75 12.85
C GLU A 386 15.99 18.54 11.94
N GLN A 387 17.20 18.40 12.50
CA GLN A 387 18.40 18.11 11.72
C GLN A 387 18.28 16.79 10.96
N HIS A 388 17.76 15.74 11.61
CA HIS A 388 17.60 14.43 10.98
C HIS A 388 16.55 14.46 9.86
N THR A 389 15.48 15.26 10.04
CA THR A 389 14.49 15.54 8.98
C THR A 389 15.14 16.24 7.77
N ASP A 390 16.02 17.21 7.99
CA ASP A 390 16.72 17.92 6.91
C ASP A 390 17.68 16.99 6.15
N ARG A 391 18.42 16.14 6.86
CA ARG A 391 19.31 15.14 6.25
C ARG A 391 18.54 14.07 5.49
N MET A 392 17.42 13.62 6.03
CA MET A 392 16.52 12.69 5.36
C MET A 392 15.96 13.29 4.07
N GLU A 393 15.52 14.55 4.09
CA GLU A 393 15.05 15.25 2.89
C GLU A 393 16.15 15.33 1.82
N ALA A 394 17.37 15.71 2.22
CA ALA A 394 18.51 15.77 1.30
C ALA A 394 18.85 14.40 0.68
N SER A 395 18.77 13.32 1.48
CA SER A 395 18.97 11.95 0.99
C SER A 395 17.89 11.55 -0.03
N ILE A 396 16.62 11.83 0.27
CA ILE A 396 15.49 11.57 -0.64
C ILE A 396 15.66 12.34 -1.95
N GLU A 397 15.97 13.64 -1.89
CA GLU A 397 16.20 14.47 -3.08
C GLU A 397 17.40 13.98 -3.91
N GLY A 398 18.45 13.49 -3.26
CA GLY A 398 19.61 12.87 -3.92
C GLY A 398 19.21 11.66 -4.77
N ILE A 399 18.46 10.73 -4.16
CA ILE A 399 17.97 9.52 -4.85
C ILE A 399 17.00 9.88 -5.98
N MET A 400 16.09 10.83 -5.76
CA MET A 400 15.17 11.29 -6.81
C MET A 400 15.92 11.91 -8.00
N ARG A 401 16.99 12.64 -7.72
CA ARG A 401 17.85 13.21 -8.77
C ARG A 401 18.55 12.12 -9.60
N GLU A 402 19.07 11.08 -8.96
CA GLU A 402 19.66 9.94 -9.67
C GLU A 402 18.66 9.27 -10.62
N ILE A 403 17.39 9.12 -10.18
CA ILE A 403 16.31 8.59 -11.01
C ILE A 403 16.03 9.53 -12.21
N ASP A 404 15.98 10.83 -11.98
CA ASP A 404 15.72 11.81 -13.04
C ASP A 404 16.89 11.86 -14.05
N GLU A 405 18.15 11.79 -13.59
CA GLU A 405 19.35 11.72 -14.43
C GLU A 405 19.41 10.43 -15.27
N TYR A 406 18.89 9.32 -14.75
CA TYR A 406 18.75 8.08 -15.51
C TYR A 406 17.74 8.18 -16.67
N GLY A 407 16.83 9.14 -16.60
CA GLY A 407 15.77 9.37 -17.59
C GLY A 407 14.36 9.19 -17.05
N GLY A 408 14.21 9.22 -15.73
CA GLY A 408 12.95 9.13 -15.00
C GLY A 408 12.57 7.70 -14.60
N VAL A 409 11.65 7.61 -13.66
CA VAL A 409 11.27 6.34 -12.99
C VAL A 409 10.70 5.29 -13.96
N VAL A 410 9.93 5.70 -14.97
CA VAL A 410 9.36 4.77 -15.97
C VAL A 410 10.48 4.09 -16.77
N LYS A 411 11.46 4.87 -17.27
CA LYS A 411 12.59 4.31 -17.98
C LYS A 411 13.45 3.42 -17.07
N ALA A 412 13.71 3.86 -15.85
CA ALA A 412 14.47 3.10 -14.88
C ALA A 412 13.83 1.73 -14.55
N ILE A 413 12.49 1.66 -14.57
CA ILE A 413 11.74 0.40 -14.43
C ILE A 413 11.82 -0.45 -15.70
N GLU A 414 11.59 0.16 -16.88
CA GLU A 414 11.62 -0.54 -18.17
C GLU A 414 13.00 -1.20 -18.42
N ASP A 415 14.08 -0.54 -17.99
CA ASP A 415 15.46 -1.03 -18.14
C ASP A 415 15.91 -1.97 -16.99
N GLY A 416 15.10 -2.18 -15.93
CA GLY A 416 15.45 -3.01 -14.77
C GLY A 416 16.41 -2.36 -13.76
N TRP A 417 16.76 -1.09 -13.94
CA TRP A 417 17.74 -0.39 -13.11
C TRP A 417 17.30 -0.25 -11.65
N LEU A 418 16.02 0.07 -11.40
CA LEU A 418 15.49 0.15 -10.03
C LEU A 418 15.42 -1.21 -9.35
N GLN A 419 15.05 -2.26 -10.09
CA GLN A 419 14.98 -3.62 -9.58
C GLN A 419 16.38 -4.12 -9.16
N ALA A 420 17.41 -3.86 -9.98
CA ALA A 420 18.80 -4.20 -9.66
C ALA A 420 19.27 -3.49 -8.38
N ARG A 421 19.03 -2.20 -8.24
CA ARG A 421 19.39 -1.43 -7.03
C ARG A 421 18.68 -1.96 -5.79
N LEU A 422 17.41 -2.31 -5.91
CA LEU A 422 16.65 -2.87 -4.79
C LEU A 422 17.20 -4.24 -4.37
N ALA A 423 17.57 -5.08 -5.33
CA ALA A 423 18.19 -6.37 -5.06
C ALA A 423 19.55 -6.23 -4.35
N GLU A 424 20.39 -5.26 -4.75
CA GLU A 424 21.64 -4.92 -4.08
C GLU A 424 21.40 -4.51 -2.61
N ARG A 425 20.41 -3.64 -2.36
CA ARG A 425 20.05 -3.21 -1.01
C ARG A 425 19.54 -4.36 -0.14
N ALA A 426 18.73 -5.23 -0.71
CA ALA A 426 18.23 -6.42 -0.02
C ALA A 426 19.40 -7.34 0.41
N LEU A 427 20.37 -7.53 -0.49
CA LEU A 427 21.59 -8.31 -0.20
C LEU A 427 22.45 -7.65 0.89
N GLU A 428 22.71 -6.35 0.80
CA GLU A 428 23.44 -5.60 1.83
C GLU A 428 22.79 -5.73 3.20
N ARG A 429 21.46 -5.52 3.27
CA ARG A 429 20.68 -5.68 4.50
C ARG A 429 20.84 -7.10 5.07
N LYS A 430 20.71 -8.11 4.22
CA LYS A 430 20.88 -9.50 4.63
C LYS A 430 22.28 -9.75 5.19
N MET A 431 23.33 -9.28 4.52
CA MET A 431 24.71 -9.43 4.98
C MET A 431 24.94 -8.77 6.34
N ARG A 432 24.41 -7.58 6.58
CA ARG A 432 24.51 -6.88 7.87
C ARG A 432 23.80 -7.62 9.01
N ILE A 433 22.69 -8.31 8.69
CA ILE A 433 22.00 -9.17 9.66
C ILE A 433 22.82 -10.44 9.93
N ASP A 434 23.32 -11.09 8.88
CA ASP A 434 24.08 -12.36 8.99
C ASP A 434 25.41 -12.16 9.72
N THR A 435 26.07 -11.03 9.56
CA THR A 435 27.32 -10.66 10.27
C THR A 435 27.08 -10.16 11.70
N GLY A 436 25.83 -9.90 12.08
CA GLY A 436 25.49 -9.35 13.39
C GLY A 436 25.70 -7.84 13.53
N GLU A 437 26.07 -7.13 12.47
CA GLU A 437 26.14 -5.66 12.43
C GLU A 437 24.74 -5.05 12.70
N THR A 438 23.71 -5.62 12.10
CA THR A 438 22.32 -5.30 12.44
C THR A 438 21.80 -6.35 13.42
N VAL A 439 21.50 -5.91 14.65
CA VAL A 439 20.97 -6.78 15.71
C VAL A 439 19.46 -6.93 15.58
N ILE A 440 19.01 -8.17 15.51
CA ILE A 440 17.59 -8.54 15.58
C ILE A 440 17.39 -9.50 16.74
N VAL A 441 16.75 -9.02 17.80
CA VAL A 441 16.52 -9.77 19.05
C VAL A 441 15.70 -11.03 18.76
N GLY A 442 16.20 -12.16 19.21
CA GLY A 442 15.58 -13.47 19.02
C GLY A 442 15.93 -14.14 17.68
N GLN A 443 16.49 -13.41 16.71
CA GLN A 443 16.87 -13.94 15.39
C GLN A 443 18.39 -14.19 15.29
N ASN A 444 19.22 -13.17 15.43
CA ASN A 444 20.67 -13.28 15.37
C ASN A 444 21.37 -12.99 16.71
N HIS A 445 20.69 -12.31 17.65
CA HIS A 445 21.14 -12.08 19.02
C HIS A 445 20.06 -12.47 20.04
N PHE A 446 20.45 -12.80 21.26
CA PHE A 446 19.57 -13.17 22.38
C PHE A 446 18.63 -14.35 22.02
N ARG A 447 19.16 -15.33 21.31
CA ARG A 447 18.47 -16.56 20.92
C ARG A 447 18.29 -17.48 22.13
N ARG A 448 17.25 -18.33 22.07
CA ARG A 448 17.03 -19.42 23.02
C ARG A 448 17.23 -20.75 22.31
N GLU A 449 18.02 -21.65 22.87
CA GLU A 449 18.33 -22.96 22.26
C GLU A 449 17.12 -23.91 22.23
N ASP A 450 16.22 -23.75 23.19
CA ASP A 450 15.01 -24.58 23.37
C ASP A 450 13.76 -24.01 22.69
N GLN A 451 13.96 -23.12 21.75
CA GLN A 451 12.88 -22.33 21.14
C GLN A 451 11.95 -23.22 20.30
N LYS A 452 10.91 -23.78 20.94
CA LYS A 452 9.73 -24.24 20.20
C LYS A 452 8.96 -23.02 19.75
N ASN A 453 8.52 -23.02 18.49
CA ASN A 453 7.56 -22.02 18.03
C ASN A 453 6.26 -22.22 18.85
N GLU A 454 6.10 -21.47 19.93
CA GLU A 454 4.90 -21.44 20.74
C GLU A 454 3.83 -20.66 19.98
N VAL A 455 3.41 -21.20 18.85
CA VAL A 455 2.29 -20.68 18.10
C VAL A 455 1.07 -21.44 18.57
N GLY A 456 0.09 -20.72 19.08
CA GLY A 456 -1.17 -21.29 19.48
C GLY A 456 -1.96 -21.86 18.29
N GLU A 457 -3.14 -21.34 18.05
CA GLU A 457 -4.02 -21.74 16.97
C GLU A 457 -3.41 -21.37 15.59
N VAL A 458 -3.45 -22.29 14.63
CA VAL A 458 -3.01 -22.06 13.25
C VAL A 458 -4.24 -21.82 12.39
N PHE A 459 -4.25 -20.70 11.66
CA PHE A 459 -5.30 -20.41 10.68
C PHE A 459 -5.34 -21.49 9.59
N ARG A 460 -6.53 -22.02 9.31
CA ARG A 460 -6.75 -23.00 8.25
C ARG A 460 -7.85 -22.52 7.33
N LEU A 461 -7.52 -22.38 6.05
CA LEU A 461 -8.52 -22.18 5.00
C LEU A 461 -9.35 -23.44 4.81
N ASP A 462 -10.65 -23.26 4.50
CA ASP A 462 -11.48 -24.38 4.08
C ASP A 462 -10.88 -25.00 2.79
N PRO A 463 -10.48 -26.28 2.81
CA PRO A 463 -9.88 -26.93 1.64
C PRO A 463 -10.84 -27.01 0.43
N ASN A 464 -12.14 -26.82 0.65
CA ASN A 464 -13.16 -26.84 -0.42
C ASN A 464 -13.47 -25.44 -0.99
N ALA A 465 -12.91 -24.36 -0.45
CA ALA A 465 -13.18 -23.01 -0.92
C ALA A 465 -12.91 -22.85 -2.43
N ALA A 466 -11.76 -23.34 -2.90
CA ALA A 466 -11.40 -23.29 -4.31
C ALA A 466 -12.40 -24.04 -5.22
N ASN A 467 -12.92 -25.18 -4.79
CA ASN A 467 -13.91 -25.93 -5.56
C ASN A 467 -15.23 -25.16 -5.66
N ARG A 468 -15.68 -24.54 -4.56
CA ARG A 468 -16.89 -23.69 -4.56
C ARG A 468 -16.76 -22.48 -5.50
N VAL A 469 -15.60 -21.86 -5.54
CA VAL A 469 -15.31 -20.75 -6.46
C VAL A 469 -15.38 -21.25 -7.91
N LEU A 470 -14.75 -22.38 -8.23
CA LEU A 470 -14.79 -22.98 -9.57
C LEU A 470 -16.20 -23.33 -10.03
N GLU A 471 -17.02 -23.93 -9.16
CA GLU A 471 -18.41 -24.29 -9.49
C GLU A 471 -19.26 -23.04 -9.81
N LYS A 472 -19.09 -21.96 -9.07
CA LYS A 472 -19.78 -20.70 -9.34
C LYS A 472 -19.31 -20.05 -10.63
N TYR A 473 -18.00 -19.98 -10.83
CA TYR A 473 -17.41 -19.49 -12.07
C TYR A 473 -17.99 -20.22 -13.29
N GLN A 474 -18.02 -21.55 -13.27
CA GLN A 474 -18.58 -22.35 -14.36
C GLN A 474 -20.07 -22.07 -14.57
N ARG A 475 -20.86 -22.01 -13.49
CA ARG A 475 -22.30 -21.71 -13.56
C ARG A 475 -22.57 -20.38 -14.25
N ILE A 476 -21.82 -19.33 -13.91
CA ILE A 476 -22.01 -18.01 -14.54
C ILE A 476 -21.65 -18.07 -16.02
N ARG A 477 -20.57 -18.73 -16.40
CA ARG A 477 -20.19 -18.90 -17.80
C ARG A 477 -21.25 -19.62 -18.63
N ASP A 478 -21.88 -20.61 -18.03
CA ASP A 478 -22.92 -21.42 -18.71
C ASP A 478 -24.27 -20.69 -18.85
N THR A 479 -24.55 -19.73 -17.97
CA THR A 479 -25.87 -19.06 -17.89
C THR A 479 -25.90 -17.62 -18.39
N ARG A 480 -24.74 -16.95 -18.54
CA ARG A 480 -24.64 -15.57 -19.02
C ARG A 480 -24.93 -15.46 -20.52
N ASP A 481 -25.29 -14.27 -20.97
CA ASP A 481 -25.42 -13.96 -22.40
C ASP A 481 -24.03 -13.88 -23.07
N ALA A 482 -23.62 -14.99 -23.68
CA ALA A 482 -22.33 -15.10 -24.36
C ALA A 482 -22.18 -14.11 -25.53
N ALA A 483 -23.29 -13.77 -26.23
CA ALA A 483 -23.24 -12.81 -27.33
C ALA A 483 -22.99 -11.39 -26.82
N ALA A 484 -23.64 -11.00 -25.71
CA ALA A 484 -23.40 -9.73 -25.05
C ALA A 484 -21.96 -9.61 -24.54
N VAL A 485 -21.40 -10.67 -23.94
CA VAL A 485 -20.00 -10.72 -23.52
C VAL A 485 -19.07 -10.51 -24.70
N ALA A 486 -19.19 -11.29 -25.76
CA ALA A 486 -18.34 -11.20 -26.95
C ALA A 486 -18.42 -9.80 -27.59
N LYS A 487 -19.61 -9.21 -27.68
CA LYS A 487 -19.81 -7.85 -28.18
C LYS A 487 -19.06 -6.80 -27.35
N ASN A 488 -19.16 -6.86 -26.01
CA ASN A 488 -18.53 -5.88 -25.13
C ASN A 488 -17.00 -6.05 -25.07
N LEU A 489 -16.49 -7.27 -25.08
CA LEU A 489 -15.05 -7.53 -25.19
C LEU A 489 -14.48 -7.00 -26.52
N ALA A 490 -15.17 -7.20 -27.65
CA ALA A 490 -14.75 -6.63 -28.93
C ALA A 490 -14.72 -5.08 -28.92
N ARG A 491 -15.69 -4.45 -28.24
CA ARG A 491 -15.67 -2.98 -28.03
C ARG A 491 -14.50 -2.55 -27.16
N LEU A 492 -14.22 -3.27 -26.07
CA LEU A 492 -13.06 -3.02 -25.21
C LEU A 492 -11.75 -3.13 -25.99
N GLY A 493 -11.53 -4.19 -26.77
CA GLY A 493 -10.34 -4.37 -27.59
C GLY A 493 -10.16 -3.23 -28.60
N LYS A 494 -11.25 -2.80 -29.27
CA LYS A 494 -11.22 -1.66 -30.18
C LYS A 494 -10.84 -0.35 -29.46
N ALA A 495 -11.42 -0.10 -28.28
CA ALA A 495 -11.09 1.09 -27.48
C ALA A 495 -9.64 1.04 -26.96
N ALA A 496 -9.13 -0.14 -26.63
CA ALA A 496 -7.75 -0.32 -26.18
C ALA A 496 -6.71 0.06 -27.27
N ALA A 497 -7.07 -0.08 -28.54
CA ALA A 497 -6.23 0.32 -29.68
C ALA A 497 -6.20 1.85 -29.93
N ASP A 498 -7.14 2.63 -29.38
CA ASP A 498 -7.20 4.09 -29.50
C ASP A 498 -6.84 4.77 -28.17
N GLU A 499 -5.68 5.43 -28.11
CA GLU A 499 -5.20 6.09 -26.89
C GLU A 499 -6.07 7.27 -26.41
N ARG A 500 -7.00 7.75 -27.22
CA ARG A 500 -7.93 8.84 -26.87
C ARG A 500 -9.16 8.35 -26.10
N GLU A 501 -9.45 7.05 -26.19
CA GLU A 501 -10.60 6.45 -25.53
C GLU A 501 -10.28 6.16 -24.05
N ASN A 502 -11.20 6.53 -23.15
CA ASN A 502 -11.15 6.12 -21.76
C ASN A 502 -11.75 4.73 -21.61
N LEU A 503 -11.00 3.77 -21.06
CA LEU A 503 -11.41 2.38 -21.00
C LEU A 503 -12.45 2.06 -19.93
N MET A 504 -12.62 2.91 -18.91
CA MET A 504 -13.53 2.64 -17.80
C MET A 504 -14.98 2.35 -18.20
N PRO A 505 -15.62 3.11 -19.11
CA PRO A 505 -16.97 2.79 -19.58
C PRO A 505 -17.08 1.40 -20.21
N TYR A 506 -16.10 1.01 -21.01
CA TYR A 506 -16.06 -0.30 -21.67
C TYR A 506 -15.87 -1.46 -20.68
N LEU A 507 -15.03 -1.26 -19.67
CA LEU A 507 -14.84 -2.23 -18.59
C LEU A 507 -16.13 -2.40 -17.77
N ILE A 508 -16.86 -1.32 -17.47
CA ILE A 508 -18.14 -1.37 -16.78
C ILE A 508 -19.18 -2.13 -17.60
N ASP A 509 -19.26 -1.88 -18.93
CA ASP A 509 -20.15 -2.61 -19.84
C ASP A 509 -19.82 -4.10 -19.88
N CYS A 510 -18.52 -4.47 -19.88
CA CYS A 510 -18.07 -5.85 -19.78
C CYS A 510 -18.51 -6.49 -18.44
N CYS A 511 -18.37 -5.78 -17.32
CA CYS A 511 -18.83 -6.26 -16.02
C CYS A 511 -20.35 -6.50 -16.00
N HIS A 512 -21.15 -5.57 -16.51
CA HIS A 512 -22.62 -5.75 -16.61
C HIS A 512 -23.03 -6.96 -17.46
N ALA A 513 -22.22 -7.31 -18.46
CA ALA A 513 -22.43 -8.52 -19.27
C ALA A 513 -21.87 -9.79 -18.59
N TYR A 514 -21.31 -9.72 -17.38
CA TYR A 514 -20.65 -10.81 -16.67
C TYR A 514 -19.41 -11.39 -17.41
N ALA A 515 -18.69 -10.55 -18.15
CA ALA A 515 -17.34 -10.91 -18.59
C ALA A 515 -16.44 -11.16 -17.38
N THR A 516 -15.53 -12.10 -17.50
CA THR A 516 -14.60 -12.43 -16.42
C THR A 516 -13.37 -11.53 -16.42
N VAL A 517 -12.66 -11.49 -15.30
CA VAL A 517 -11.37 -10.78 -15.18
C VAL A 517 -10.41 -11.28 -16.25
N GLY A 518 -10.27 -12.62 -16.39
CA GLY A 518 -9.37 -13.23 -17.38
C GLY A 518 -9.75 -12.90 -18.82
N GLU A 519 -11.05 -12.85 -19.16
CA GLU A 519 -11.50 -12.47 -20.51
C GLU A 519 -11.19 -11.01 -20.84
N MET A 520 -11.40 -10.08 -19.90
CA MET A 520 -11.05 -8.67 -20.09
C MET A 520 -9.53 -8.49 -20.19
N VAL A 521 -8.75 -9.18 -19.34
CA VAL A 521 -7.29 -9.16 -19.38
C VAL A 521 -6.76 -9.74 -20.68
N ALA A 522 -7.29 -10.87 -21.15
CA ALA A 522 -6.90 -11.47 -22.43
C ALA A 522 -7.14 -10.52 -23.60
N THR A 523 -8.32 -9.86 -23.63
CA THR A 523 -8.64 -8.86 -24.66
C THR A 523 -7.64 -7.69 -24.65
N LEU A 524 -7.21 -7.21 -23.48
CA LEU A 524 -6.23 -6.15 -23.36
C LEU A 524 -4.81 -6.62 -23.74
N LYS A 525 -4.44 -7.87 -23.37
CA LYS A 525 -3.16 -8.50 -23.77
C LYS A 525 -3.01 -8.64 -25.28
N GLU A 526 -4.10 -8.92 -26.02
CA GLU A 526 -4.08 -8.95 -27.47
C GLU A 526 -3.65 -7.62 -28.11
N GLN A 527 -3.95 -6.49 -27.45
CA GLN A 527 -3.60 -5.16 -27.94
C GLN A 527 -2.22 -4.67 -27.46
N TRP A 528 -1.82 -5.05 -26.24
CA TRP A 528 -0.67 -4.44 -25.56
C TRP A 528 0.48 -5.41 -25.30
N GLY A 529 0.24 -6.71 -25.40
CA GLY A 529 1.19 -7.74 -24.97
C GLY A 529 1.29 -7.87 -23.44
N GLU A 530 2.28 -8.60 -23.01
CA GLU A 530 2.61 -8.83 -21.61
C GLU A 530 3.95 -8.19 -21.26
N PHE A 531 4.11 -7.79 -20.02
CA PHE A 531 5.41 -7.33 -19.53
C PHE A 531 6.41 -8.48 -19.52
N GLN A 532 7.62 -8.19 -19.97
CA GLN A 532 8.76 -9.11 -19.89
C GLN A 532 9.78 -8.49 -18.95
N GLU A 533 10.15 -9.21 -17.91
CA GLU A 533 11.21 -8.72 -17.03
C GLU A 533 12.52 -8.57 -17.80
N PRO A 534 13.27 -7.46 -17.59
CA PRO A 534 14.57 -7.29 -18.20
C PRO A 534 15.51 -8.44 -17.81
N VAL A 535 16.19 -9.01 -18.81
CA VAL A 535 17.14 -10.12 -18.62
C VAL A 535 18.44 -9.56 -18.07
N GLY A 536 18.94 -10.13 -16.98
CA GLY A 536 20.26 -9.77 -16.42
C GLY A 536 20.22 -9.04 -15.07
N LEU A 537 19.13 -9.16 -14.34
CA LEU A 537 19.03 -8.70 -12.94
C LEU A 537 19.69 -9.66 -11.99
#